data_fc3408fa6e14970397c5b2ebaa5dfcaa
#
_entry.id   fc3408fa6e14970397c5b2ebaa5dfcaa
#
_cell.length_a   1.000
_cell.length_b   1.000
_cell.length_c   1.000
_cell.angle_alpha   90.00
_cell.angle_beta   90.00
_cell.angle_gamma   90.00
#
_symmetry.space_group_name_H-M   'P 1'
#
loop_
_entity.id
_entity.type
_entity.pdbx_description
1 polymer ?
#
loop_
_entity_poly.entity_id
_entity_poly.type
_entity_poly.pdbx_seq_one_letter_code
_entity_poly.pdbx_strand_id
1 'polypeptide(L)'
;MQVNSKSNNTVTLYVNGRKYENWLDVSITCALQTLARTFTVSATRDKEDLTLGVKPGDSVQVFIGEDRVLTGYITKREVSYNASGSSIRISGASKTVDLQDCCMPMEYPVSYKNQTNLQNLQSVCRTYDIKVVDQVGAVDRRNLEFTRTEKLGSAIQNYLRKNGLLLTDNEFGDLVIAEAGSGGSCEDAIQLGVNVLEGSHSADYSKLYSEYVTLGQAANVLSELPVSSNQLKAEATDSTATRRRCLVQLESGNASSEILKKRVGVLQSVSSGESEFLSYTVQGWRQSSGNLWKVNCLVKVSDDLLNINSNTSWVTSEVSYSLSRSGTTCSLKLKKPFCYTLMREPDAKKIKIEDEEIKKDSGRIP
;
A
#
# COMPACT_ATOMS: atom_id res chain seq x y z
N MET A 1 -15.39 26.32 -27.18
CA MET A 1 -14.02 26.47 -26.66
C MET A 1 -13.34 25.11 -26.75
N GLN A 2 -12.45 24.90 -27.73
CA GLN A 2 -11.62 23.71 -27.76
C GLN A 2 -10.54 23.88 -26.70
N VAL A 3 -10.67 23.18 -25.56
CA VAL A 3 -9.62 23.08 -24.57
C VAL A 3 -8.46 22.33 -25.22
N ASN A 4 -7.29 22.94 -25.25
CA ASN A 4 -6.08 22.39 -25.83
C ASN A 4 -5.68 21.11 -25.06
N SER A 5 -6.15 19.95 -25.50
CA SER A 5 -5.93 18.65 -24.85
C SER A 5 -4.45 18.24 -24.79
N LYS A 6 -3.59 18.86 -25.60
CA LYS A 6 -2.14 18.56 -25.63
C LYS A 6 -1.35 19.08 -24.43
N SER A 7 -1.77 20.15 -23.78
CA SER A 7 -1.06 20.69 -22.62
C SER A 7 -1.33 19.93 -21.31
N ASN A 8 -2.45 19.22 -21.23
CA ASN A 8 -2.94 18.61 -19.99
C ASN A 8 -2.27 17.27 -19.64
N ASN A 9 -1.53 16.64 -20.56
CA ASN A 9 -0.86 15.35 -20.37
C ASN A 9 0.66 15.40 -20.69
N THR A 10 1.25 16.58 -20.72
CA THR A 10 2.71 16.72 -20.86
C THR A 10 3.39 16.27 -19.57
N VAL A 11 4.35 15.34 -19.68
CA VAL A 11 5.17 14.95 -18.54
C VAL A 11 6.37 15.88 -18.42
N THR A 12 6.46 16.54 -17.27
CA THR A 12 7.55 17.47 -16.94
C THR A 12 8.34 16.95 -15.75
N LEU A 13 9.63 16.85 -15.89
CA LEU A 13 10.56 16.64 -14.78
C LEU A 13 11.23 17.96 -14.41
N TYR A 14 11.17 18.33 -13.14
CA TYR A 14 12.03 19.37 -12.57
C TYR A 14 13.15 18.69 -11.80
N VAL A 15 14.38 18.77 -12.30
CA VAL A 15 15.56 18.21 -11.62
C VAL A 15 16.45 19.36 -11.18
N ASN A 16 16.67 19.49 -9.88
CA ASN A 16 17.41 20.62 -9.28
C ASN A 16 16.90 21.99 -9.79
N GLY A 17 15.57 22.12 -9.96
CA GLY A 17 14.92 23.34 -10.46
C GLY A 17 14.95 23.56 -11.97
N ARG A 18 15.62 22.71 -12.75
CA ARG A 18 15.63 22.76 -14.22
C ARG A 18 14.51 21.90 -14.79
N LYS A 19 13.83 22.42 -15.79
CA LYS A 19 12.71 21.79 -16.47
C LYS A 19 13.18 20.90 -17.61
N TYR A 20 12.63 19.65 -17.69
CA TYR A 20 12.88 18.69 -18.78
C TYR A 20 11.56 18.10 -19.25
N GLU A 21 11.38 18.07 -20.57
CA GLU A 21 10.17 17.61 -21.26
C GLU A 21 10.54 16.81 -22.54
N ASN A 22 9.55 16.47 -23.34
CA ASN A 22 9.69 15.76 -24.61
C ASN A 22 10.23 14.32 -24.46
N TRP A 23 9.58 13.57 -23.57
CA TRP A 23 9.85 12.17 -23.38
C TRP A 23 9.18 11.31 -24.45
N LEU A 24 9.85 10.26 -24.92
CA LEU A 24 9.28 9.26 -25.85
C LEU A 24 8.46 8.22 -25.11
N ASP A 25 9.00 7.73 -23.99
CA ASP A 25 8.31 6.78 -23.15
C ASP A 25 8.31 7.31 -21.73
N VAL A 26 7.20 7.08 -21.04
CA VAL A 26 7.00 7.40 -19.64
C VAL A 26 6.30 6.25 -18.98
N SER A 27 6.74 5.90 -17.77
CA SER A 27 6.05 5.01 -16.85
C SER A 27 6.12 5.60 -15.45
N ILE A 28 4.98 5.84 -14.82
CA ILE A 28 4.89 6.32 -13.43
C ILE A 28 3.96 5.38 -12.70
N THR A 29 4.44 4.74 -11.64
CA THR A 29 3.68 3.75 -10.88
C THR A 29 3.50 4.17 -9.44
N CYS A 30 2.27 4.11 -8.97
CA CYS A 30 1.84 4.34 -7.59
C CYS A 30 1.12 3.09 -7.11
N ALA A 31 1.43 2.56 -5.92
CA ALA A 31 0.78 1.37 -5.40
C ALA A 31 0.51 1.47 -3.90
N LEU A 32 -0.60 0.86 -3.46
CA LEU A 32 -0.95 0.73 -2.05
C LEU A 32 -0.05 -0.32 -1.39
N GLN A 33 0.30 -0.13 -0.14
CA GLN A 33 1.26 -0.96 0.61
C GLN A 33 2.69 -0.96 0.06
N THR A 34 3.00 -0.03 -0.85
CA THR A 34 4.35 0.21 -1.34
C THR A 34 4.83 1.56 -0.78
N LEU A 35 6.05 1.60 -0.30
CA LEU A 35 6.59 2.81 0.35
C LEU A 35 6.89 3.92 -0.64
N ALA A 36 7.25 3.59 -1.88
CA ALA A 36 7.72 4.58 -2.83
C ALA A 36 7.04 4.44 -4.20
N ARG A 37 6.52 5.56 -4.71
CA ARG A 37 6.18 5.72 -6.13
C ARG A 37 7.45 5.66 -6.94
N THR A 38 7.35 5.16 -8.15
CA THR A 38 8.49 5.09 -9.08
C THR A 38 8.15 5.74 -10.40
N PHE A 39 9.17 6.22 -11.10
CA PHE A 39 9.03 6.66 -12.47
C PHE A 39 10.21 6.23 -13.32
N THR A 40 9.96 6.08 -14.60
CA THR A 40 10.98 5.90 -15.63
C THR A 40 10.57 6.71 -16.85
N VAL A 41 11.50 7.46 -17.40
CA VAL A 41 11.32 8.20 -18.65
C VAL A 41 12.46 7.91 -19.60
N SER A 42 12.17 7.91 -20.91
CA SER A 42 13.19 7.76 -21.95
C SER A 42 13.05 8.81 -23.04
N ALA A 43 14.17 9.20 -23.63
CA ALA A 43 14.23 10.11 -24.78
C ALA A 43 15.36 9.72 -25.72
N THR A 44 15.17 9.96 -27.00
CA THR A 44 16.28 10.01 -27.96
C THR A 44 16.90 11.40 -27.91
N ARG A 45 18.22 11.48 -27.92
CA ARG A 45 18.96 12.75 -27.85
C ARG A 45 20.09 12.75 -28.86
N ASP A 46 20.44 13.94 -29.35
CA ASP A 46 21.65 14.12 -30.13
C ASP A 46 22.88 13.94 -29.23
N LYS A 47 24.01 13.59 -29.82
CA LYS A 47 25.25 13.26 -29.09
C LYS A 47 25.70 14.39 -28.14
N GLU A 48 25.44 15.62 -28.49
CA GLU A 48 25.82 16.80 -27.72
C GLU A 48 24.95 16.99 -26.44
N ASP A 49 23.72 16.44 -26.43
CA ASP A 49 22.73 16.62 -25.34
C ASP A 49 22.60 15.40 -24.40
N LEU A 50 23.47 14.38 -24.58
CA LEU A 50 23.40 13.14 -23.80
C LEU A 50 23.61 13.31 -22.29
N THR A 51 24.24 14.39 -21.89
CA THR A 51 24.58 14.60 -20.47
C THR A 51 23.42 15.14 -19.66
N LEU A 52 22.45 15.85 -20.26
CA LEU A 52 21.31 16.53 -19.62
C LEU A 52 21.62 17.21 -18.28
N GLY A 53 22.85 17.10 -17.74
CA GLY A 53 23.22 17.54 -16.42
C GLY A 53 22.51 16.83 -15.25
N VAL A 54 21.81 15.70 -15.53
CA VAL A 54 21.08 14.90 -14.55
C VAL A 54 21.95 13.77 -14.03
N LYS A 55 22.01 13.59 -12.71
CA LYS A 55 22.82 12.56 -12.05
C LYS A 55 21.96 11.74 -11.06
N PRO A 56 22.29 10.48 -10.80
CA PRO A 56 21.75 9.76 -9.64
C PRO A 56 21.99 10.53 -8.35
N GLY A 57 20.98 10.60 -7.49
CA GLY A 57 20.97 11.41 -6.26
C GLY A 57 20.37 12.80 -6.42
N ASP A 58 20.18 13.31 -7.64
CA ASP A 58 19.53 14.61 -7.85
C ASP A 58 18.07 14.58 -7.40
N SER A 59 17.62 15.70 -6.81
CA SER A 59 16.20 15.86 -6.46
C SER A 59 15.34 16.03 -7.71
N VAL A 60 14.16 15.43 -7.70
CA VAL A 60 13.23 15.45 -8.83
C VAL A 60 11.79 15.66 -8.38
N GLN A 61 11.06 16.42 -9.17
CA GLN A 61 9.61 16.53 -9.12
C GLN A 61 9.05 16.14 -10.48
N VAL A 62 8.05 15.25 -10.50
CA VAL A 62 7.40 14.79 -11.73
C VAL A 62 5.98 15.32 -11.77
N PHE A 63 5.60 15.89 -12.91
CA PHE A 63 4.29 16.44 -13.17
C PHE A 63 3.66 15.81 -14.41
N ILE A 64 2.33 15.69 -14.38
CA ILE A 64 1.49 15.41 -15.55
C ILE A 64 0.61 16.66 -15.79
N GLY A 65 0.95 17.49 -16.77
CA GLY A 65 0.37 18.81 -16.90
C GLY A 65 0.70 19.68 -15.67
N GLU A 66 -0.34 20.09 -14.97
CA GLU A 66 -0.20 20.87 -13.72
C GLU A 66 -0.19 20.01 -12.47
N ASP A 67 -0.58 18.74 -12.58
CA ASP A 67 -0.65 17.83 -11.43
C ASP A 67 0.71 17.26 -11.09
N ARG A 68 1.19 17.53 -9.88
CA ARG A 68 2.34 16.85 -9.32
C ARG A 68 1.97 15.40 -9.03
N VAL A 69 2.81 14.45 -9.44
CA VAL A 69 2.58 13.02 -9.25
C VAL A 69 3.66 12.35 -8.40
N LEU A 70 4.87 12.96 -8.34
CA LEU A 70 5.97 12.42 -7.53
C LEU A 70 6.94 13.53 -7.14
N THR A 71 7.47 13.45 -5.92
CA THR A 71 8.63 14.21 -5.44
C THR A 71 9.62 13.25 -4.81
N GLY A 72 10.87 13.26 -5.26
CA GLY A 72 11.88 12.32 -4.79
C GLY A 72 13.23 12.51 -5.42
N TYR A 73 13.88 11.40 -5.77
CA TYR A 73 15.26 11.38 -6.26
C TYR A 73 15.41 10.56 -7.53
N ILE A 74 16.38 10.95 -8.36
CA ILE A 74 16.86 10.14 -9.47
C ILE A 74 17.68 8.98 -8.88
N THR A 75 17.27 7.76 -9.13
CA THR A 75 17.98 6.56 -8.63
C THR A 75 18.92 5.97 -9.69
N LYS A 76 18.56 6.12 -10.97
CA LYS A 76 19.33 5.53 -12.07
C LYS A 76 19.31 6.41 -13.31
N ARG A 77 20.45 6.49 -13.99
CA ARG A 77 20.59 7.07 -15.32
C ARG A 77 21.33 6.08 -16.21
N GLU A 78 20.73 5.76 -17.34
CA GLU A 78 21.32 4.91 -18.37
C GLU A 78 21.43 5.72 -19.66
N VAL A 79 22.60 5.68 -20.28
CA VAL A 79 22.85 6.29 -21.59
C VAL A 79 23.37 5.21 -22.50
N SER A 80 22.74 5.07 -23.66
CA SER A 80 23.19 4.13 -24.69
C SER A 80 23.29 4.85 -26.03
N TYR A 81 24.23 4.43 -26.86
CA TYR A 81 24.40 4.93 -28.21
C TYR A 81 24.82 3.80 -29.17
N ASN A 82 24.43 3.92 -30.42
CA ASN A 82 24.86 3.06 -31.52
C ASN A 82 25.02 3.90 -32.79
N ALA A 83 25.25 3.23 -33.91
CA ALA A 83 25.45 3.90 -35.21
C ALA A 83 24.19 4.70 -35.66
N SER A 84 22.99 4.29 -35.24
CA SER A 84 21.71 4.88 -35.64
C SER A 84 21.17 5.94 -34.71
N GLY A 85 21.77 6.12 -33.50
CA GLY A 85 21.28 7.12 -32.55
C GLY A 85 21.74 6.90 -31.13
N SER A 86 21.27 7.78 -30.25
CA SER A 86 21.53 7.69 -28.82
C SER A 86 20.23 7.86 -28.02
N SER A 87 20.18 7.21 -26.88
CA SER A 87 19.05 7.28 -25.97
C SER A 87 19.49 7.47 -24.52
N ILE A 88 18.65 8.14 -23.77
CA ILE A 88 18.78 8.29 -22.33
C ILE A 88 17.54 7.73 -21.64
N ARG A 89 17.75 6.97 -20.56
CA ARG A 89 16.71 6.52 -19.65
C ARG A 89 17.03 7.01 -18.25
N ILE A 90 16.05 7.63 -17.60
CA ILE A 90 16.14 8.15 -16.25
C ILE A 90 15.07 7.46 -15.43
N SER A 91 15.44 6.89 -14.29
CA SER A 91 14.53 6.30 -13.32
C SER A 91 14.73 6.94 -11.96
N GLY A 92 13.66 7.01 -11.19
CA GLY A 92 13.69 7.53 -9.84
C GLY A 92 12.51 7.06 -9.01
N ALA A 93 12.52 7.44 -7.75
CA ALA A 93 11.51 7.09 -6.79
C ALA A 93 11.17 8.27 -5.87
N SER A 94 10.03 8.21 -5.21
CA SER A 94 9.64 9.21 -4.20
C SER A 94 10.60 9.19 -3.00
N LYS A 95 10.60 10.26 -2.19
CA LYS A 95 11.48 10.39 -1.01
C LYS A 95 11.41 9.20 -0.06
N THR A 96 10.25 8.57 0.04
CA THR A 96 10.01 7.40 0.90
C THR A 96 10.84 6.16 0.52
N VAL A 97 11.54 6.18 -0.62
CA VAL A 97 12.52 5.15 -0.98
C VAL A 97 13.64 5.04 0.06
N ASP A 98 14.02 6.15 0.70
CA ASP A 98 15.05 6.14 1.74
C ASP A 98 14.59 5.37 2.99
N LEU A 99 13.30 5.37 3.31
CA LEU A 99 12.75 4.48 4.35
C LEU A 99 12.80 3.02 3.92
N GLN A 100 12.54 2.72 2.65
CA GLN A 100 12.55 1.37 2.12
C GLN A 100 13.95 0.75 2.14
N ASP A 101 14.97 1.54 1.81
CA ASP A 101 16.32 1.04 1.54
C ASP A 101 17.28 1.21 2.73
N CYS A 102 17.00 2.13 3.64
CA CYS A 102 17.88 2.48 4.74
C CYS A 102 17.44 1.91 6.10
N CYS A 103 18.42 1.82 6.99
CA CYS A 103 18.22 1.50 8.41
C CYS A 103 18.25 2.79 9.25
N MET A 104 17.91 2.68 10.54
CA MET A 104 18.00 3.82 11.45
C MET A 104 19.47 4.23 11.67
N PRO A 105 19.83 5.51 11.45
CA PRO A 105 21.17 5.99 11.75
C PRO A 105 21.55 5.82 13.24
N MET A 106 22.85 5.70 13.51
CA MET A 106 23.35 5.30 14.84
C MET A 106 23.01 6.28 15.95
N GLU A 107 22.89 7.55 15.64
CA GLU A 107 22.57 8.65 16.56
C GLU A 107 21.10 8.70 17.00
N TYR A 108 20.20 7.95 16.34
CA TYR A 108 18.78 7.93 16.69
C TYR A 108 18.38 6.64 17.44
N PRO A 109 17.34 6.70 18.29
CA PRO A 109 16.86 5.54 19.02
C PRO A 109 16.16 4.55 18.10
N VAL A 110 16.09 3.28 18.51
CA VAL A 110 15.33 2.20 17.85
C VAL A 110 14.11 1.74 18.65
N SER A 111 13.81 2.44 19.74
CA SER A 111 12.67 2.17 20.62
C SER A 111 11.98 3.48 20.99
N TYR A 112 10.69 3.55 20.69
CA TYR A 112 9.81 4.69 20.95
C TYR A 112 8.65 4.22 21.80
N LYS A 113 8.52 4.78 23.02
CA LYS A 113 7.55 4.35 24.03
C LYS A 113 6.61 5.48 24.42
N ASN A 114 5.38 5.13 24.80
CA ASN A 114 4.37 6.07 25.30
C ASN A 114 3.95 7.17 24.28
N GLN A 115 4.15 6.94 22.99
CA GLN A 115 3.78 7.85 21.91
C GLN A 115 2.58 7.30 21.13
N THR A 116 1.85 8.18 20.43
CA THR A 116 0.83 7.76 19.45
C THR A 116 1.47 7.13 18.21
N ASN A 117 0.68 6.39 17.44
CA ASN A 117 1.16 5.82 16.18
C ASN A 117 1.74 6.91 15.26
N LEU A 118 1.05 8.06 15.17
CA LEU A 118 1.51 9.20 14.38
C LEU A 118 2.85 9.75 14.91
N GLN A 119 2.98 9.98 16.21
CA GLN A 119 4.21 10.49 16.82
C GLN A 119 5.40 9.55 16.62
N ASN A 120 5.18 8.23 16.75
CA ASN A 120 6.22 7.23 16.50
C ASN A 120 6.75 7.34 15.06
N LEU A 121 5.82 7.38 14.07
CA LEU A 121 6.21 7.46 12.66
C LEU A 121 6.85 8.78 12.32
N GLN A 122 6.35 9.90 12.87
CA GLN A 122 6.98 11.22 12.71
C GLN A 122 8.42 11.22 13.23
N SER A 123 8.66 10.59 14.40
CA SER A 123 10.01 10.51 14.97
C SER A 123 10.97 9.69 14.12
N VAL A 124 10.49 8.59 13.51
CA VAL A 124 11.29 7.74 12.61
C VAL A 124 11.52 8.43 11.27
N CYS A 125 10.47 8.92 10.61
CA CYS A 125 10.53 9.48 9.26
C CYS A 125 11.30 10.79 9.21
N ARG A 126 11.32 11.57 10.30
CA ARG A 126 12.08 12.83 10.40
C ARG A 126 13.58 12.63 10.18
N THR A 127 14.14 11.45 10.45
CA THR A 127 15.55 11.15 10.23
C THR A 127 15.97 11.25 8.76
N TYR A 128 15.00 11.13 7.84
CA TYR A 128 15.17 11.25 6.39
C TYR A 128 14.39 12.43 5.79
N ASP A 129 14.01 13.42 6.60
CA ASP A 129 13.22 14.60 6.18
C ASP A 129 11.90 14.22 5.45
N ILE A 130 11.27 13.15 5.90
CA ILE A 130 9.99 12.66 5.37
C ILE A 130 8.88 13.02 6.36
N LYS A 131 7.86 13.72 5.87
CA LYS A 131 6.66 14.03 6.65
C LYS A 131 5.75 12.81 6.71
N VAL A 132 4.91 12.79 7.75
CA VAL A 132 3.86 11.76 7.91
C VAL A 132 2.51 12.44 7.87
N VAL A 133 1.65 11.98 6.96
CA VAL A 133 0.27 12.42 6.80
C VAL A 133 -0.65 11.33 7.35
N ASP A 134 -1.53 11.68 8.26
CA ASP A 134 -2.51 10.77 8.86
C ASP A 134 -3.89 11.06 8.27
N GLN A 135 -4.41 10.13 7.48
CA GLN A 135 -5.74 10.22 6.86
C GLN A 135 -6.84 9.56 7.70
N VAL A 136 -6.49 8.85 8.76
CA VAL A 136 -7.43 7.98 9.50
C VAL A 136 -7.52 8.30 11.00
N GLY A 137 -6.74 9.25 11.50
CA GLY A 137 -6.73 9.62 12.90
C GLY A 137 -6.05 8.57 13.79
N ALA A 138 -4.82 8.17 13.47
CA ALA A 138 -4.06 7.13 14.16
C ALA A 138 -3.54 7.57 15.54
N VAL A 139 -4.46 7.89 16.46
CA VAL A 139 -4.18 8.45 17.80
C VAL A 139 -3.82 7.41 18.87
N ASP A 140 -3.94 6.13 18.56
CA ASP A 140 -3.62 5.09 19.53
C ASP A 140 -2.17 5.10 19.96
N ARG A 141 -1.93 4.80 21.22
CA ARG A 141 -0.59 4.73 21.78
C ARG A 141 -0.05 3.31 21.72
N ARG A 142 1.05 3.14 21.01
CA ARG A 142 1.75 1.86 20.89
C ARG A 142 3.26 2.06 20.92
N ASN A 143 3.96 1.11 21.49
CA ASN A 143 5.41 1.11 21.41
C ASN A 143 5.85 0.69 20.01
N LEU A 144 6.81 1.42 19.44
CA LEU A 144 7.51 1.04 18.22
C LEU A 144 8.93 0.64 18.58
N GLU A 145 9.27 -0.60 18.30
CA GLU A 145 10.61 -1.16 18.54
C GLU A 145 11.05 -1.96 17.32
N PHE A 146 12.28 -1.79 16.89
CA PHE A 146 12.88 -2.53 15.80
C PHE A 146 14.39 -2.70 16.00
N THR A 147 14.99 -3.60 15.26
CA THR A 147 16.44 -3.81 15.33
C THR A 147 17.19 -2.81 14.47
N ARG A 148 18.41 -2.45 14.86
CA ARG A 148 19.20 -1.46 14.14
C ARG A 148 19.59 -1.88 12.71
N THR A 149 19.62 -3.17 12.45
CA THR A 149 19.92 -3.74 11.13
C THR A 149 18.67 -3.92 10.25
N GLU A 150 17.48 -3.70 10.80
CA GLU A 150 16.24 -3.79 10.07
C GLU A 150 16.04 -2.53 9.21
N LYS A 151 15.60 -2.71 7.97
CA LYS A 151 15.20 -1.59 7.11
C LYS A 151 13.95 -0.93 7.66
N LEU A 152 13.95 0.40 7.69
CA LEU A 152 12.85 1.19 8.26
C LEU A 152 11.51 0.89 7.59
N GLY A 153 11.50 0.68 6.28
CA GLY A 153 10.30 0.31 5.55
C GLY A 153 9.64 -0.97 6.08
N SER A 154 10.43 -2.00 6.36
CA SER A 154 9.93 -3.25 6.95
C SER A 154 9.41 -3.04 8.37
N ALA A 155 10.15 -2.29 9.19
CA ALA A 155 9.74 -1.96 10.55
C ALA A 155 8.42 -1.18 10.60
N ILE A 156 8.30 -0.12 9.77
CA ILE A 156 7.10 0.71 9.67
C ILE A 156 5.92 -0.12 9.16
N GLN A 157 6.10 -0.91 8.11
CA GLN A 157 5.05 -1.75 7.54
C GLN A 157 4.54 -2.79 8.57
N ASN A 158 5.44 -3.46 9.27
CA ASN A 158 5.08 -4.40 10.32
C ASN A 158 4.35 -3.71 11.47
N TYR A 159 4.82 -2.52 11.87
CA TYR A 159 4.20 -1.72 12.92
C TYR A 159 2.77 -1.31 12.55
N LEU A 160 2.57 -0.74 11.36
CA LEU A 160 1.25 -0.31 10.90
C LEU A 160 0.28 -1.50 10.74
N ARG A 161 0.76 -2.62 10.18
CA ARG A 161 -0.05 -3.84 10.04
C ARG A 161 -0.55 -4.35 11.39
N LYS A 162 0.28 -4.35 12.43
CA LYS A 162 -0.12 -4.71 13.81
C LYS A 162 -1.15 -3.75 14.41
N ASN A 163 -1.17 -2.52 13.92
CA ASN A 163 -2.13 -1.51 14.34
C ASN A 163 -3.37 -1.42 13.44
N GLY A 164 -3.52 -2.32 12.49
CA GLY A 164 -4.66 -2.34 11.58
C GLY A 164 -4.64 -1.22 10.53
N LEU A 165 -3.46 -0.68 10.21
CA LEU A 165 -3.27 0.48 9.34
C LEU A 165 -2.46 0.11 8.10
N LEU A 166 -2.77 0.76 6.98
CA LEU A 166 -2.04 0.67 5.74
C LEU A 166 -1.05 1.83 5.62
N LEU A 167 -0.10 1.66 4.73
CA LEU A 167 0.79 2.73 4.31
C LEU A 167 0.76 2.92 2.80
N THR A 168 1.00 4.14 2.39
CA THR A 168 1.32 4.54 1.02
C THR A 168 2.16 5.81 1.07
N ASP A 169 2.49 6.38 -0.07
CA ASP A 169 3.07 7.72 -0.15
C ASP A 169 2.13 8.66 -0.92
N ASN A 170 2.44 9.96 -0.89
CA ASN A 170 1.75 10.97 -1.67
C ASN A 170 2.67 11.60 -2.74
N GLU A 171 2.13 12.51 -3.53
CA GLU A 171 2.85 13.24 -4.58
C GLU A 171 3.96 14.16 -4.08
N PHE A 172 3.98 14.47 -2.79
CA PHE A 172 5.02 15.27 -2.14
C PHE A 172 6.17 14.43 -1.60
N GLY A 173 6.05 13.09 -1.67
CA GLY A 173 6.99 12.14 -1.10
C GLY A 173 6.85 11.99 0.42
N ASP A 174 5.68 12.31 0.97
CA ASP A 174 5.37 12.11 2.39
C ASP A 174 4.84 10.69 2.59
N LEU A 175 5.10 10.10 3.76
CA LEU A 175 4.49 8.84 4.18
C LEU A 175 3.03 9.07 4.59
N VAL A 176 2.12 8.27 4.07
CA VAL A 176 0.69 8.38 4.38
C VAL A 176 0.20 7.16 5.17
N ILE A 177 -0.40 7.40 6.32
CA ILE A 177 -1.16 6.40 7.08
C ILE A 177 -2.58 6.39 6.52
N ALA A 178 -3.04 5.24 6.04
CA ALA A 178 -4.29 5.09 5.30
C ALA A 178 -5.10 3.87 5.75
N GLU A 179 -6.35 3.83 5.33
CA GLU A 179 -7.20 2.64 5.27
C GLU A 179 -7.63 2.40 3.82
N ALA A 180 -8.10 1.19 3.51
CA ALA A 180 -8.53 0.86 2.15
C ALA A 180 -9.71 1.74 1.71
N GLY A 181 -9.54 2.44 0.59
CA GLY A 181 -10.54 3.37 0.06
C GLY A 181 -10.54 4.76 0.71
N SER A 182 -9.60 5.06 1.63
CA SER A 182 -9.53 6.41 2.26
C SER A 182 -9.17 7.52 1.26
N GLY A 183 -8.68 7.18 0.07
CA GLY A 183 -8.45 8.14 -1.02
C GLY A 183 -9.71 8.67 -1.68
N GLY A 184 -10.90 8.20 -1.26
CA GLY A 184 -12.20 8.60 -1.79
C GLY A 184 -12.71 7.68 -2.90
N SER A 185 -13.66 8.17 -3.71
CA SER A 185 -14.22 7.42 -4.83
C SER A 185 -13.76 8.00 -6.15
N CYS A 186 -13.50 7.13 -7.12
CA CYS A 186 -13.31 7.55 -8.51
C CYS A 186 -14.62 8.14 -9.05
N GLU A 187 -14.52 9.15 -9.87
CA GLU A 187 -15.68 9.82 -10.49
C GLU A 187 -16.21 8.99 -11.64
N ASP A 188 -15.31 8.36 -12.40
CA ASP A 188 -15.66 7.45 -13.47
C ASP A 188 -15.68 5.99 -12.98
N ALA A 189 -16.64 5.22 -13.50
CA ALA A 189 -16.59 3.77 -13.43
C ALA A 189 -15.69 3.21 -14.56
N ILE A 190 -15.15 2.04 -14.36
CA ILE A 190 -14.49 1.26 -15.42
C ILE A 190 -15.56 0.45 -16.13
N GLN A 191 -15.78 0.72 -17.43
CA GLN A 191 -16.87 0.14 -18.21
C GLN A 191 -16.37 -0.40 -19.54
N LEU A 192 -16.65 -1.69 -19.79
CA LEU A 192 -16.39 -2.30 -21.09
C LEU A 192 -17.17 -1.56 -22.20
N GLY A 193 -16.48 -1.26 -23.31
CA GLY A 193 -17.06 -0.52 -24.43
C GLY A 193 -17.14 1.00 -24.25
N VAL A 194 -16.73 1.54 -23.10
CA VAL A 194 -16.69 2.99 -22.84
C VAL A 194 -15.26 3.49 -22.69
N ASN A 195 -14.52 3.03 -21.71
CA ASN A 195 -13.17 3.54 -21.40
C ASN A 195 -12.11 2.43 -21.26
N VAL A 196 -12.49 1.15 -21.38
CA VAL A 196 -11.59 0.01 -21.27
C VAL A 196 -10.96 -0.32 -22.61
N LEU A 197 -9.63 -0.43 -22.65
CA LEU A 197 -8.86 -0.95 -23.79
C LEU A 197 -8.57 -2.45 -23.61
N GLU A 198 -8.18 -2.84 -22.41
CA GLU A 198 -7.87 -4.22 -22.02
C GLU A 198 -8.41 -4.48 -20.64
N GLY A 199 -8.92 -5.68 -20.41
CA GLY A 199 -9.37 -6.15 -19.10
C GLY A 199 -8.93 -7.58 -18.85
N SER A 200 -8.56 -7.88 -17.61
CA SER A 200 -8.30 -9.24 -17.15
C SER A 200 -8.78 -9.45 -15.72
N HIS A 201 -9.31 -10.64 -15.47
CA HIS A 201 -9.67 -11.14 -14.16
C HIS A 201 -8.76 -12.31 -13.82
N SER A 202 -8.10 -12.23 -12.69
CA SER A 202 -7.29 -13.32 -12.14
C SER A 202 -7.95 -13.84 -10.89
N ALA A 203 -8.23 -15.15 -10.88
CA ALA A 203 -8.71 -15.86 -9.71
C ALA A 203 -7.70 -16.96 -9.35
N ASP A 204 -7.00 -16.80 -8.23
CA ASP A 204 -6.03 -17.77 -7.69
C ASP A 204 -6.48 -18.28 -6.33
N TYR A 205 -7.04 -19.46 -6.32
CA TYR A 205 -7.54 -20.13 -5.12
C TYR A 205 -6.47 -21.00 -4.42
N SER A 206 -5.19 -20.83 -4.77
CA SER A 206 -4.10 -21.57 -4.12
C SER A 206 -3.96 -21.27 -2.63
N LYS A 207 -4.37 -20.07 -2.20
CA LYS A 207 -4.37 -19.63 -0.81
C LYS A 207 -5.78 -19.43 -0.22
N LEU A 208 -6.81 -19.85 -0.94
CA LEU A 208 -8.19 -19.83 -0.45
C LEU A 208 -8.50 -21.15 0.27
N TYR A 209 -9.06 -21.08 1.46
CA TYR A 209 -9.40 -22.24 2.28
C TYR A 209 -10.90 -22.24 2.59
N SER A 210 -11.49 -23.43 2.72
CA SER A 210 -12.88 -23.59 3.14
C SER A 210 -13.05 -23.49 4.66
N GLU A 211 -11.98 -23.79 5.40
CA GLU A 211 -11.97 -23.81 6.86
C GLU A 211 -10.71 -23.05 7.34
N TYR A 212 -10.92 -22.09 8.21
CA TYR A 212 -9.86 -21.34 8.89
C TYR A 212 -9.97 -21.59 10.37
N VAL A 213 -8.87 -21.93 11.01
CA VAL A 213 -8.82 -22.25 12.44
C VAL A 213 -7.68 -21.44 13.07
N THR A 214 -7.98 -20.71 14.14
CA THR A 214 -6.95 -20.12 14.98
C THR A 214 -6.94 -20.80 16.33
N LEU A 215 -5.75 -21.19 16.77
CA LEU A 215 -5.48 -21.78 18.08
C LEU A 215 -4.70 -20.79 18.93
N GLY A 216 -4.97 -20.78 20.24
CA GLY A 216 -4.23 -19.92 21.17
C GLY A 216 -4.24 -20.54 22.57
N GLN A 217 -3.35 -20.01 23.43
CA GLN A 217 -3.30 -20.39 24.85
C GLN A 217 -3.89 -19.27 25.68
N ALA A 218 -4.79 -19.63 26.61
CA ALA A 218 -5.31 -18.67 27.57
C ALA A 218 -4.19 -18.23 28.55
N ALA A 219 -4.15 -16.93 28.85
CA ALA A 219 -3.36 -16.43 29.95
C ALA A 219 -3.97 -16.92 31.27
N ASN A 220 -3.15 -17.49 32.14
CA ASN A 220 -3.54 -17.89 33.49
C ASN A 220 -4.59 -19.02 33.59
N VAL A 221 -4.13 -20.24 33.54
CA VAL A 221 -4.81 -21.30 34.27
C VAL A 221 -3.88 -21.84 35.33
N LEU A 222 -4.39 -21.85 36.56
CA LEU A 222 -3.75 -22.49 37.71
C LEU A 222 -3.11 -23.82 37.28
N SER A 223 -1.88 -24.04 37.70
CA SER A 223 -0.99 -25.14 37.30
C SER A 223 -1.51 -26.56 37.52
N GLU A 224 -2.78 -26.74 37.85
CA GLU A 224 -3.39 -28.02 38.24
C GLU A 224 -4.36 -28.61 37.19
N LEU A 225 -4.62 -27.90 36.07
CA LEU A 225 -5.52 -28.41 35.01
C LEU A 225 -4.72 -29.03 33.85
N PRO A 226 -5.25 -30.08 33.21
CA PRO A 226 -4.59 -30.73 32.07
C PRO A 226 -4.32 -29.71 30.92
N VAL A 227 -3.16 -29.78 30.29
CA VAL A 227 -2.73 -28.89 29.19
C VAL A 227 -3.76 -28.76 28.07
N SER A 228 -4.59 -29.77 27.85
CA SER A 228 -5.68 -29.80 26.87
C SER A 228 -6.86 -28.86 27.16
N SER A 229 -7.05 -28.44 28.41
CA SER A 229 -8.16 -27.56 28.83
C SER A 229 -7.88 -26.06 28.56
N ASN A 230 -6.63 -25.68 28.25
CA ASN A 230 -6.21 -24.30 28.08
C ASN A 230 -6.10 -23.89 26.59
N GLN A 231 -6.39 -24.79 25.69
CA GLN A 231 -6.32 -24.50 24.26
C GLN A 231 -7.63 -23.84 23.78
N LEU A 232 -7.54 -22.57 23.48
CA LEU A 232 -8.63 -21.82 22.88
C LEU A 232 -8.63 -22.03 21.37
N LYS A 233 -9.84 -22.07 20.75
CA LYS A 233 -10.04 -22.28 19.34
C LYS A 233 -11.09 -21.31 18.81
N ALA A 234 -10.85 -20.75 17.62
CA ALA A 234 -11.88 -20.06 16.84
C ALA A 234 -11.82 -20.54 15.39
N GLU A 235 -12.99 -20.57 14.75
CA GLU A 235 -13.16 -21.09 13.39
C GLU A 235 -13.95 -20.11 12.53
N ALA A 236 -13.62 -20.06 11.25
CA ALA A 236 -14.43 -19.42 10.20
C ALA A 236 -14.44 -20.31 8.96
N THR A 237 -15.50 -20.20 8.17
CA THR A 237 -15.67 -20.96 6.93
C THR A 237 -15.86 -20.02 5.75
N ASP A 238 -15.34 -20.38 4.60
CA ASP A 238 -15.54 -19.68 3.34
C ASP A 238 -16.20 -20.61 2.32
N SER A 239 -17.44 -20.28 1.96
CA SER A 239 -18.23 -21.06 1.00
C SER A 239 -17.79 -20.88 -0.45
N THR A 240 -16.93 -19.92 -0.75
CA THR A 240 -16.37 -19.73 -2.10
C THR A 240 -15.33 -20.79 -2.45
N ALA A 241 -14.71 -21.39 -1.43
CA ALA A 241 -13.80 -22.53 -1.62
C ALA A 241 -14.59 -23.81 -1.86
N THR A 242 -14.60 -24.30 -3.10
CA THR A 242 -15.36 -25.49 -3.53
C THR A 242 -14.79 -26.82 -3.03
N ARG A 243 -13.52 -26.85 -2.62
CA ARG A 243 -12.84 -28.03 -2.08
C ARG A 243 -12.59 -27.87 -0.60
N ARG A 244 -12.62 -28.97 0.14
CA ARG A 244 -12.22 -28.96 1.55
C ARG A 244 -10.72 -28.65 1.67
N ARG A 245 -10.41 -27.51 2.26
CA ARG A 245 -9.05 -27.01 2.54
C ARG A 245 -9.08 -26.33 3.89
N CYS A 246 -8.23 -26.78 4.80
CA CYS A 246 -8.16 -26.22 6.15
C CYS A 246 -6.82 -25.50 6.35
N LEU A 247 -6.87 -24.27 6.87
CA LEU A 247 -5.72 -23.51 7.37
C LEU A 247 -5.81 -23.44 8.89
N VAL A 248 -4.78 -23.94 9.57
CA VAL A 248 -4.65 -23.81 11.03
C VAL A 248 -3.51 -22.87 11.33
N GLN A 249 -3.76 -21.84 12.14
CA GLN A 249 -2.75 -20.87 12.56
C GLN A 249 -2.70 -20.78 14.10
N LEU A 250 -1.49 -20.77 14.65
CA LEU A 250 -1.26 -20.57 16.07
C LEU A 250 -1.09 -19.07 16.35
N GLU A 251 -1.85 -18.55 17.29
CA GLU A 251 -1.67 -17.19 17.82
C GLU A 251 -0.58 -17.20 18.87
N SER A 252 0.41 -16.32 18.70
CA SER A 252 1.51 -16.17 19.65
C SER A 252 1.11 -15.27 20.83
N GLY A 253 1.39 -15.71 22.05
CA GLY A 253 1.11 -14.95 23.27
C GLY A 253 -0.23 -15.33 23.92
N ASN A 254 -0.66 -14.52 24.88
CA ASN A 254 -1.92 -14.72 25.59
C ASN A 254 -3.08 -14.37 24.68
N ALA A 255 -3.91 -15.35 24.37
CA ALA A 255 -5.08 -15.19 23.53
C ALA A 255 -6.37 -15.27 24.35
N SER A 256 -7.34 -14.42 24.02
CA SER A 256 -8.74 -14.60 24.43
C SER A 256 -9.56 -15.19 23.29
N SER A 257 -10.71 -15.78 23.61
CA SER A 257 -11.64 -16.28 22.59
C SER A 257 -12.08 -15.17 21.61
N GLU A 258 -12.22 -13.93 22.08
CA GLU A 258 -12.58 -12.78 21.26
C GLU A 258 -11.46 -12.42 20.28
N ILE A 259 -10.20 -12.41 20.73
CA ILE A 259 -9.02 -12.18 19.89
C ILE A 259 -8.94 -13.23 18.78
N LEU A 260 -9.12 -14.51 19.12
CA LEU A 260 -9.08 -15.60 18.14
C LEU A 260 -10.20 -15.48 17.10
N LYS A 261 -11.42 -15.11 17.51
CA LYS A 261 -12.55 -14.88 16.59
C LYS A 261 -12.26 -13.73 15.62
N LYS A 262 -11.70 -12.62 16.10
CA LYS A 262 -11.28 -11.51 15.23
C LYS A 262 -10.17 -11.95 14.29
N ARG A 263 -9.18 -12.68 14.77
CA ARG A 263 -8.04 -13.15 13.97
C ARG A 263 -8.50 -14.08 12.83
N VAL A 264 -9.34 -15.06 13.13
CA VAL A 264 -9.83 -16.01 12.11
C VAL A 264 -10.67 -15.29 11.04
N GLY A 265 -11.48 -14.29 11.43
CA GLY A 265 -12.24 -13.47 10.48
C GLY A 265 -11.33 -12.65 9.55
N VAL A 266 -10.25 -12.08 10.07
CA VAL A 266 -9.25 -11.38 9.26
C VAL A 266 -8.54 -12.33 8.30
N LEU A 267 -8.12 -13.51 8.76
CA LEU A 267 -7.48 -14.51 7.90
C LEU A 267 -8.40 -14.90 6.73
N GLN A 268 -9.66 -15.16 7.00
CA GLN A 268 -10.67 -15.47 5.97
C GLN A 268 -10.81 -14.30 5.00
N SER A 269 -11.05 -13.08 5.49
CA SER A 269 -11.26 -11.90 4.66
C SER A 269 -10.07 -11.61 3.75
N VAL A 270 -8.85 -11.67 4.28
CA VAL A 270 -7.62 -11.42 3.51
C VAL A 270 -7.42 -12.50 2.46
N SER A 271 -7.53 -13.80 2.83
CA SER A 271 -7.40 -14.90 1.87
C SER A 271 -8.43 -14.82 0.74
N SER A 272 -9.69 -14.55 1.08
CA SER A 272 -10.75 -14.36 0.09
C SER A 272 -10.51 -13.11 -0.77
N GLY A 273 -10.03 -12.02 -0.19
CA GLY A 273 -9.72 -10.79 -0.93
C GLY A 273 -8.52 -10.93 -1.86
N GLU A 274 -7.47 -11.63 -1.43
CA GLU A 274 -6.27 -11.87 -2.24
C GLU A 274 -6.48 -12.90 -3.35
N SER A 275 -7.52 -13.72 -3.26
CA SER A 275 -7.81 -14.75 -4.26
C SER A 275 -8.25 -14.19 -5.61
N GLU A 276 -8.67 -12.93 -5.66
CA GLU A 276 -9.16 -12.30 -6.89
C GLU A 276 -8.62 -10.89 -7.05
N PHE A 277 -8.19 -10.55 -8.26
CA PHE A 277 -7.89 -9.19 -8.65
C PHE A 277 -8.28 -8.93 -10.11
N LEU A 278 -8.54 -7.67 -10.42
CA LEU A 278 -8.81 -7.20 -11.76
C LEU A 278 -7.65 -6.32 -12.24
N SER A 279 -7.33 -6.42 -13.52
CA SER A 279 -6.40 -5.51 -14.18
C SER A 279 -7.10 -4.91 -15.37
N TYR A 280 -7.12 -3.58 -15.46
CA TYR A 280 -7.68 -2.84 -16.58
C TYR A 280 -6.67 -1.85 -17.11
N THR A 281 -6.62 -1.73 -18.43
CA THR A 281 -5.96 -0.63 -19.12
C THR A 281 -7.04 0.27 -19.70
N VAL A 282 -7.06 1.53 -19.27
CA VAL A 282 -7.98 2.56 -19.78
C VAL A 282 -7.23 3.56 -20.63
N GLN A 283 -7.97 4.20 -21.56
CA GLN A 283 -7.40 5.20 -22.43
C GLN A 283 -7.16 6.51 -21.68
N GLY A 284 -5.97 7.07 -21.84
CA GLY A 284 -5.60 8.32 -21.20
C GLY A 284 -5.28 8.14 -19.71
N TRP A 285 -4.94 9.24 -19.06
CA TRP A 285 -4.54 9.27 -17.65
C TRP A 285 -5.60 9.88 -16.74
N ARG A 286 -6.60 10.53 -17.35
CA ARG A 286 -7.61 11.33 -16.64
C ARG A 286 -8.99 10.72 -16.77
N GLN A 287 -9.75 10.88 -15.72
CA GLN A 287 -11.19 10.67 -15.68
C GLN A 287 -11.93 11.77 -16.46
N SER A 288 -13.20 11.62 -16.70
CA SER A 288 -14.04 12.59 -17.42
C SER A 288 -14.05 13.99 -16.79
N SER A 289 -13.87 14.09 -15.50
CA SER A 289 -13.71 15.34 -14.74
C SER A 289 -12.39 16.07 -14.99
N GLY A 290 -11.42 15.43 -15.63
CA GLY A 290 -10.05 15.92 -15.78
C GLY A 290 -9.09 15.52 -14.68
N ASN A 291 -9.54 14.87 -13.61
CA ASN A 291 -8.70 14.38 -12.54
C ASN A 291 -7.94 13.10 -12.95
N LEU A 292 -6.71 12.94 -12.50
CA LEU A 292 -5.94 11.72 -12.69
C LEU A 292 -6.58 10.54 -11.94
N TRP A 293 -6.45 9.33 -12.49
CA TRP A 293 -6.73 8.11 -11.72
C TRP A 293 -5.78 8.02 -10.53
N LYS A 294 -6.29 7.70 -9.34
CA LYS A 294 -5.48 7.68 -8.10
C LYS A 294 -5.50 6.31 -7.43
N VAL A 295 -4.43 6.00 -6.73
CA VAL A 295 -4.35 4.83 -5.86
C VAL A 295 -5.19 5.01 -4.60
N ASN A 296 -5.66 3.91 -4.02
CA ASN A 296 -6.48 3.85 -2.81
C ASN A 296 -7.86 4.51 -2.93
N CYS A 297 -8.41 4.61 -4.15
CA CYS A 297 -9.75 5.10 -4.39
C CYS A 297 -10.71 3.93 -4.66
N LEU A 298 -11.97 4.10 -4.28
CA LEU A 298 -13.03 3.17 -4.61
C LEU A 298 -13.50 3.40 -6.04
N VAL A 299 -13.61 2.34 -6.84
CA VAL A 299 -14.06 2.38 -8.23
C VAL A 299 -15.10 1.30 -8.48
N LYS A 300 -16.12 1.63 -9.28
CA LYS A 300 -17.10 0.68 -9.78
C LYS A 300 -16.64 0.10 -11.11
N VAL A 301 -16.88 -1.17 -11.33
CA VAL A 301 -16.52 -1.87 -12.56
C VAL A 301 -17.76 -2.52 -13.16
N SER A 302 -17.95 -2.38 -14.46
CA SER A 302 -18.99 -3.08 -15.22
C SER A 302 -18.36 -3.69 -16.46
N ASP A 303 -18.25 -5.02 -16.45
CA ASP A 303 -17.64 -5.80 -17.53
C ASP A 303 -18.36 -7.14 -17.67
N ASP A 304 -19.22 -7.23 -18.68
CA ASP A 304 -20.03 -8.43 -18.91
C ASP A 304 -19.19 -9.62 -19.41
N LEU A 305 -18.05 -9.37 -20.08
CA LEU A 305 -17.16 -10.44 -20.54
C LEU A 305 -16.44 -11.15 -19.37
N LEU A 306 -16.15 -10.40 -18.32
CA LEU A 306 -15.53 -10.92 -17.11
C LEU A 306 -16.56 -11.26 -16.02
N ASN A 307 -17.86 -11.14 -16.29
CA ASN A 307 -18.96 -11.30 -15.32
C ASN A 307 -18.82 -10.39 -14.09
N ILE A 308 -18.33 -9.19 -14.26
CA ILE A 308 -18.19 -8.19 -13.20
C ILE A 308 -19.32 -7.16 -13.30
N ASN A 309 -20.11 -7.04 -12.25
CA ASN A 309 -21.20 -6.07 -12.19
C ASN A 309 -20.84 -4.85 -11.33
N SER A 310 -21.52 -3.73 -11.55
CA SER A 310 -21.29 -2.44 -10.87
C SER A 310 -21.73 -2.39 -9.40
N ASN A 311 -22.29 -3.47 -8.85
CA ASN A 311 -22.75 -3.50 -7.47
C ASN A 311 -21.59 -3.61 -6.45
N THR A 312 -20.43 -4.10 -6.89
CA THR A 312 -19.25 -4.24 -6.05
C THR A 312 -18.28 -3.10 -6.31
N SER A 313 -17.86 -2.43 -5.23
CA SER A 313 -16.78 -1.45 -5.31
C SER A 313 -15.43 -2.14 -5.12
N TRP A 314 -14.46 -1.71 -5.92
CA TRP A 314 -13.09 -2.18 -5.88
C TRP A 314 -12.17 -1.06 -5.42
N VAL A 315 -11.05 -1.39 -4.81
CA VAL A 315 -9.99 -0.42 -4.46
C VAL A 315 -8.92 -0.45 -5.53
N THR A 316 -8.53 0.73 -6.02
CA THR A 316 -7.36 0.89 -6.90
C THR A 316 -6.09 0.59 -6.09
N SER A 317 -5.57 -0.63 -6.24
CA SER A 317 -4.36 -1.07 -5.52
C SER A 317 -3.07 -0.59 -6.16
N GLU A 318 -3.08 -0.40 -7.48
CA GLU A 318 -1.95 0.12 -8.25
C GLU A 318 -2.48 0.93 -9.43
N VAL A 319 -1.83 2.04 -9.71
CA VAL A 319 -2.10 2.92 -10.85
C VAL A 319 -0.77 3.18 -11.56
N SER A 320 -0.71 2.85 -12.85
CA SER A 320 0.46 3.09 -13.69
C SER A 320 0.10 3.93 -14.90
N TYR A 321 0.67 5.12 -15.00
CA TYR A 321 0.53 6.00 -16.15
C TYR A 321 1.63 5.70 -17.15
N SER A 322 1.24 5.38 -18.39
CA SER A 322 2.18 5.03 -19.45
C SER A 322 2.00 5.95 -20.66
N LEU A 323 3.11 6.45 -21.19
CA LEU A 323 3.22 7.10 -22.48
C LEU A 323 4.10 6.25 -23.38
N SER A 324 3.67 6.01 -24.58
CA SER A 324 4.46 5.35 -25.62
C SER A 324 4.10 5.94 -26.99
N ARG A 325 4.66 5.38 -28.06
CA ARG A 325 4.29 5.77 -29.45
C ARG A 325 2.82 5.56 -29.76
N SER A 326 2.13 4.65 -29.06
CA SER A 326 0.70 4.39 -29.21
C SER A 326 -0.20 5.36 -28.42
N GLY A 327 0.39 6.30 -27.69
CA GLY A 327 -0.34 7.29 -26.90
C GLY A 327 -0.25 7.07 -25.41
N THR A 328 -1.20 7.65 -24.66
CA THR A 328 -1.27 7.58 -23.20
C THR A 328 -2.28 6.55 -22.75
N THR A 329 -1.89 5.69 -21.83
CA THR A 329 -2.76 4.69 -21.20
C THR A 329 -2.55 4.69 -19.69
N CYS A 330 -3.58 4.31 -18.95
CA CYS A 330 -3.50 4.11 -17.51
C CYS A 330 -3.86 2.65 -17.18
N SER A 331 -2.93 1.92 -16.58
CA SER A 331 -3.18 0.57 -16.08
C SER A 331 -3.55 0.63 -14.60
N LEU A 332 -4.66 -0.03 -14.27
CA LEU A 332 -5.27 -0.05 -12.95
C LEU A 332 -5.33 -1.50 -12.46
N LYS A 333 -4.70 -1.79 -11.32
CA LYS A 333 -4.96 -3.03 -10.59
C LYS A 333 -5.98 -2.77 -9.49
N LEU A 334 -6.96 -3.63 -9.41
CA LEU A 334 -8.09 -3.50 -8.50
C LEU A 334 -8.16 -4.72 -7.60
N LYS A 335 -8.38 -4.48 -6.33
CA LYS A 335 -8.61 -5.52 -5.32
C LYS A 335 -9.87 -5.23 -4.53
N LYS A 336 -10.46 -6.25 -3.94
CA LYS A 336 -11.61 -6.05 -3.04
C LYS A 336 -11.15 -5.30 -1.77
N PRO A 337 -11.94 -4.35 -1.22
CA PRO A 337 -11.54 -3.57 -0.05
C PRO A 337 -11.15 -4.45 1.15
N PHE A 338 -11.84 -5.56 1.36
CA PHE A 338 -11.60 -6.47 2.48
C PHE A 338 -10.28 -7.27 2.38
N CYS A 339 -9.61 -7.29 1.20
CA CYS A 339 -8.24 -7.76 1.04
C CYS A 339 -7.26 -7.03 1.99
N TYR A 340 -7.60 -5.81 2.36
CA TYR A 340 -6.82 -4.93 3.23
C TYR A 340 -7.34 -4.88 4.66
N THR A 341 -8.25 -5.80 5.04
CA THR A 341 -8.71 -5.92 6.41
C THR A 341 -7.54 -6.32 7.30
N LEU A 342 -7.23 -5.48 8.27
CA LEU A 342 -6.13 -5.70 9.20
C LEU A 342 -6.69 -5.84 10.62
N MET A 343 -6.11 -6.76 11.38
CA MET A 343 -6.45 -6.90 12.78
C MET A 343 -5.57 -6.00 13.63
N ARG A 344 -6.22 -5.11 14.37
CA ARG A 344 -5.56 -4.35 15.40
C ARG A 344 -5.25 -5.26 16.59
N GLU A 345 -3.98 -5.40 16.94
CA GLU A 345 -3.58 -6.16 18.13
C GLU A 345 -4.10 -5.46 19.40
N PRO A 346 -4.67 -6.19 20.36
CA PRO A 346 -5.12 -5.61 21.62
C PRO A 346 -3.93 -5.03 22.42
N ASP A 347 -4.20 -3.94 23.12
CA ASP A 347 -3.19 -3.26 23.91
C ASP A 347 -2.80 -4.13 25.13
N ALA A 348 -1.54 -4.52 25.25
CA ALA A 348 -1.07 -5.36 26.34
C ALA A 348 -1.35 -4.78 27.75
N LYS A 349 -1.53 -3.45 27.86
CA LYS A 349 -1.93 -2.79 29.11
C LYS A 349 -3.40 -2.96 29.43
N LYS A 350 -4.29 -2.98 28.43
CA LYS A 350 -5.73 -3.21 28.66
C LYS A 350 -6.01 -4.63 29.18
N ILE A 351 -5.28 -5.61 28.64
CA ILE A 351 -5.40 -7.00 29.09
C ILE A 351 -5.02 -7.13 30.58
N LYS A 352 -3.98 -6.43 31.05
CA LYS A 352 -3.61 -6.43 32.46
C LYS A 352 -4.63 -5.74 33.37
N ILE A 353 -5.30 -4.70 32.90
CA ILE A 353 -6.32 -3.98 33.68
C ILE A 353 -7.60 -4.81 33.80
N GLU A 354 -8.04 -5.46 32.72
CA GLU A 354 -9.17 -6.40 32.76
C GLU A 354 -8.89 -7.62 33.64
N ASP A 355 -7.66 -8.16 33.61
CA ASP A 355 -7.22 -9.23 34.51
C ASP A 355 -7.18 -8.79 35.98
N GLU A 356 -6.85 -7.54 36.29
CA GLU A 356 -6.86 -7.00 37.64
C GLU A 356 -8.28 -6.69 38.14
N GLU A 357 -9.18 -6.25 37.28
CA GLU A 357 -10.60 -6.03 37.60
C GLU A 357 -11.34 -7.35 37.82
N ILE A 358 -11.09 -8.36 37.00
CA ILE A 358 -11.63 -9.72 37.18
C ILE A 358 -11.15 -10.34 38.51
N LYS A 359 -9.90 -10.12 38.91
CA LYS A 359 -9.39 -10.56 40.19
C LYS A 359 -9.98 -9.84 41.39
N LYS A 360 -10.37 -8.58 41.24
CA LYS A 360 -11.07 -7.81 42.29
C LYS A 360 -12.51 -8.26 42.50
N ASP A 361 -13.16 -8.68 41.43
CA ASP A 361 -14.57 -9.11 41.48
C ASP A 361 -14.71 -10.56 41.94
N SER A 362 -13.74 -11.44 41.63
CA SER A 362 -13.70 -12.82 42.13
C SER A 362 -13.33 -12.96 43.62
N GLY A 363 -12.88 -11.89 44.26
CA GLY A 363 -12.59 -11.83 45.71
C GLY A 363 -13.76 -11.40 46.59
N ARG A 364 -14.94 -11.15 46.05
CA ARG A 364 -16.18 -10.84 46.76
C ARG A 364 -17.18 -11.96 46.59
N ILE A 365 -17.00 -13.03 47.32
CA ILE A 365 -18.08 -14.00 47.61
C ILE A 365 -18.27 -13.98 49.13
N PRO A 366 -19.53 -13.81 49.60
CA PRO A 366 -19.83 -13.67 51.00
C PRO A 366 -19.64 -14.96 51.79
#